data_f9078ea596bbe6d769a1f048641a93bd
#
_entry.id   f9078ea596bbe6d769a1f048641a93bd
#
_cell.length_a   1.000
_cell.length_b   1.000
_cell.length_c   1.000
_cell.angle_alpha   90.00
_cell.angle_beta   90.00
_cell.angle_gamma   90.00
#
_symmetry.space_group_name_H-M   'P 1'
#
loop_
_entity.id
_entity.type
_entity.pdbx_description
1 polymer ?
#
loop_
_entity_poly.entity_id
_entity_poly.type
_entity_poly.pdbx_seq_one_letter_code
_entity_poly.pdbx_strand_id
1 'polypeptide(L)'
;MTHRALFLQHVAQTSTAPLAIEIERAEGCRMWEPSGKEYLDLIGGISVCNTGHRHPAVVQAVKDQVDRYMHLMVYGELVQAPQVAYAKALAATLPAQLQSVYFTNSGTEATEGAMKLAKRYTERTEILAFKDSYHGSTQGALSVMGDEYWRNAYRPLLPGVWHETYNSYAALERITSQTAMVIAETVQAEKGVLKPDVEWMEALRKRCTEMGALLVLDEIQAGFGRTGSLWAFEQYGIVPDILLLGKALGGGMPLGAFISSSEIMQGLTDHPVLGHITTFGGHPVSCAAGLASFKVITNGSLIKDVNRKSSIFMEQLKHPRIRAVRAAGLLIAVEFASFEENKKIIDACLARGIFTDWFLFAPHCLRIAPPLVITDDDICHAIENILDSIF
;
A
#
# COMPACT_ATOMS: atom_id res chain seq x y z
N MET A 1 -2.89 31.56 18.62
CA MET A 1 -2.24 30.99 17.42
C MET A 1 -3.15 29.87 16.92
N THR A 2 -3.48 29.82 15.62
CA THR A 2 -4.34 28.76 15.08
C THR A 2 -3.58 27.44 14.96
N HIS A 3 -4.28 26.29 14.94
CA HIS A 3 -3.65 24.98 14.70
C HIS A 3 -2.85 24.96 13.39
N ARG A 4 -3.35 25.60 12.34
CA ARG A 4 -2.64 25.77 11.07
C ARG A 4 -1.29 26.51 11.24
N ALA A 5 -1.25 27.57 12.03
CA ALA A 5 0.00 28.30 12.29
C ALA A 5 1.00 27.42 13.09
N LEU A 6 0.49 26.68 14.10
CA LEU A 6 1.31 25.73 14.86
C LEU A 6 1.83 24.57 14.00
N PHE A 7 1.00 24.06 13.09
CA PHE A 7 1.41 23.03 12.12
C PHE A 7 2.59 23.51 11.26
N LEU A 8 2.47 24.70 10.67
CA LEU A 8 3.55 25.25 9.83
C LEU A 8 4.82 25.56 10.62
N GLN A 9 4.72 25.84 11.93
CA GLN A 9 5.84 26.19 12.79
C GLN A 9 6.55 24.95 13.40
N HIS A 10 5.78 23.93 13.80
CA HIS A 10 6.30 22.84 14.65
C HIS A 10 6.31 21.46 14.00
N VAL A 11 5.53 21.22 12.94
CA VAL A 11 5.54 19.96 12.20
C VAL A 11 6.45 20.13 10.98
N ALA A 12 7.48 19.30 10.86
CA ALA A 12 8.39 19.34 9.72
C ALA A 12 7.63 19.10 8.40
N GLN A 13 7.86 20.00 7.44
CA GLN A 13 7.19 19.97 6.14
C GLN A 13 8.00 19.16 5.13
N THR A 14 7.31 18.40 4.28
CA THR A 14 7.89 17.68 3.13
C THR A 14 7.56 18.35 1.79
N SER A 15 6.87 19.50 1.83
CA SER A 15 6.52 20.33 0.68
C SER A 15 6.55 21.81 1.09
N THR A 16 6.93 22.68 0.16
CA THR A 16 6.87 24.14 0.36
C THR A 16 5.45 24.70 0.32
N ALA A 17 4.48 23.92 -0.18
CA ALA A 17 3.08 24.30 -0.30
C ALA A 17 2.14 23.16 0.17
N PRO A 18 2.14 22.82 1.49
CA PRO A 18 1.23 21.81 2.01
C PRO A 18 -0.22 22.31 1.89
N LEU A 19 -1.18 21.38 1.71
CA LEU A 19 -2.61 21.72 1.67
C LEU A 19 -3.05 22.40 2.97
N ALA A 20 -2.50 21.99 4.09
CA ALA A 20 -2.74 22.54 5.43
C ALA A 20 -4.24 22.73 5.74
N ILE A 21 -5.07 21.79 5.31
CA ILE A 21 -6.49 21.68 5.63
C ILE A 21 -6.58 21.17 7.07
N GLU A 22 -7.32 21.88 7.92
CA GLU A 22 -7.55 21.46 9.31
C GLU A 22 -8.74 20.50 9.35
N ILE A 23 -8.51 19.23 9.75
CA ILE A 23 -9.55 18.21 9.87
C ILE A 23 -9.85 17.98 11.36
N GLU A 24 -11.12 18.12 11.75
CA GLU A 24 -11.59 17.86 13.11
C GLU A 24 -12.09 16.44 13.30
N ARG A 25 -12.79 15.90 12.30
CA ARG A 25 -13.35 14.55 12.36
C ARG A 25 -13.41 13.88 10.99
N ALA A 26 -13.48 12.56 11.00
CA ALA A 26 -13.68 11.74 9.79
C ALA A 26 -14.58 10.53 10.12
N GLU A 27 -15.47 10.13 9.17
CA GLU A 27 -16.35 8.99 9.32
C GLU A 27 -16.75 8.44 7.94
N GLY A 28 -16.73 7.11 7.77
CA GLY A 28 -17.03 6.49 6.48
C GLY A 28 -16.08 6.98 5.39
N CYS A 29 -16.63 7.63 4.36
CA CYS A 29 -15.86 8.25 3.27
C CYS A 29 -15.74 9.77 3.40
N ARG A 30 -16.01 10.34 4.56
CA ARG A 30 -16.09 11.81 4.73
C ARG A 30 -15.14 12.32 5.81
N MET A 31 -14.67 13.56 5.60
CA MET A 31 -13.87 14.34 6.54
C MET A 31 -14.48 15.73 6.70
N TRP A 32 -14.33 16.33 7.87
CA TRP A 32 -14.90 17.66 8.16
C TRP A 32 -13.87 18.58 8.81
N GLU A 33 -13.88 19.85 8.34
CA GLU A 33 -13.18 20.93 9.02
C GLU A 33 -13.94 21.41 10.27
N PRO A 34 -13.27 22.14 11.20
CA PRO A 34 -13.95 22.82 12.32
C PRO A 34 -15.04 23.81 11.87
N SER A 35 -14.93 24.35 10.67
CA SER A 35 -15.93 25.22 10.05
C SER A 35 -17.21 24.49 9.62
N GLY A 36 -17.21 23.16 9.65
CA GLY A 36 -18.28 22.31 9.13
C GLY A 36 -18.16 21.98 7.64
N LYS A 37 -17.16 22.51 6.92
CA LYS A 37 -16.92 22.12 5.52
C LYS A 37 -16.63 20.63 5.44
N GLU A 38 -17.35 19.95 4.57
CA GLU A 38 -17.23 18.50 4.32
C GLU A 38 -16.39 18.21 3.09
N TYR A 39 -15.65 17.10 3.15
CA TYR A 39 -14.93 16.52 2.02
C TYR A 39 -15.32 15.05 1.86
N LEU A 40 -15.65 14.65 0.63
CA LEU A 40 -15.67 13.25 0.23
C LEU A 40 -14.23 12.81 -0.03
N ASP A 41 -13.75 11.83 0.74
CA ASP A 41 -12.37 11.36 0.69
C ASP A 41 -12.20 10.28 -0.39
N LEU A 42 -11.56 10.63 -1.50
CA LEU A 42 -11.21 9.73 -2.58
C LEU A 42 -9.78 9.15 -2.46
N ILE A 43 -9.12 9.33 -1.29
CA ILE A 43 -7.75 8.85 -1.05
C ILE A 43 -7.69 7.79 0.04
N GLY A 44 -8.59 7.85 1.02
CA GLY A 44 -8.65 6.89 2.12
C GLY A 44 -7.33 6.76 2.89
N GLY A 45 -6.60 7.87 3.09
CA GLY A 45 -5.26 7.86 3.70
C GLY A 45 -4.23 7.12 2.85
N ILE A 46 -4.35 7.17 1.53
CA ILE A 46 -3.56 6.43 0.53
C ILE A 46 -3.80 4.92 0.67
N SER A 47 -5.08 4.51 0.46
CA SER A 47 -5.53 3.11 0.54
C SER A 47 -5.34 2.46 1.93
N VAL A 48 -5.38 3.24 3.00
CA VAL A 48 -5.31 2.74 4.39
C VAL A 48 -6.70 2.40 4.92
N CYS A 49 -7.66 3.32 4.74
CA CYS A 49 -8.99 3.23 5.34
C CYS A 49 -9.98 2.45 4.45
N ASN A 50 -9.65 1.21 4.07
CA ASN A 50 -10.50 0.41 3.17
C ASN A 50 -11.91 0.18 3.74
N THR A 51 -12.07 0.09 5.06
CA THR A 51 -13.35 -0.06 5.75
C THR A 51 -14.04 1.27 6.08
N GLY A 52 -13.49 2.39 5.59
CA GLY A 52 -13.91 3.74 5.96
C GLY A 52 -13.30 4.24 7.27
N HIS A 53 -13.34 5.55 7.45
CA HIS A 53 -12.88 6.19 8.69
C HIS A 53 -13.75 5.76 9.87
N ARG A 54 -13.11 5.47 11.01
CA ARG A 54 -13.79 5.15 12.27
C ARG A 54 -14.81 4.00 12.18
N HIS A 55 -14.54 2.95 11.40
CA HIS A 55 -15.47 1.81 11.36
C HIS A 55 -15.75 1.31 12.78
N PRO A 56 -17.05 1.16 13.20
CA PRO A 56 -17.40 0.87 14.60
C PRO A 56 -16.70 -0.38 15.18
N ALA A 57 -16.61 -1.46 14.39
CA ALA A 57 -15.94 -2.69 14.84
C ALA A 57 -14.44 -2.49 15.09
N VAL A 58 -13.77 -1.64 14.29
CA VAL A 58 -12.34 -1.33 14.47
C VAL A 58 -12.15 -0.46 15.72
N VAL A 59 -12.96 0.58 15.87
CA VAL A 59 -12.91 1.45 17.07
C VAL A 59 -13.15 0.65 18.34
N GLN A 60 -14.12 -0.27 18.35
CA GLN A 60 -14.40 -1.13 19.51
C GLN A 60 -13.22 -2.06 19.83
N ALA A 61 -12.64 -2.70 18.81
CA ALA A 61 -11.48 -3.59 19.02
C ALA A 61 -10.26 -2.85 19.59
N VAL A 62 -10.04 -1.59 19.17
CA VAL A 62 -9.00 -0.72 19.75
C VAL A 62 -9.27 -0.45 21.23
N LYS A 63 -10.50 -0.05 21.58
CA LYS A 63 -10.90 0.23 22.99
C LYS A 63 -10.73 -1.01 23.85
N ASP A 64 -11.26 -2.16 23.41
CA ASP A 64 -11.17 -3.42 24.15
C ASP A 64 -9.71 -3.87 24.37
N GLN A 65 -8.83 -3.60 23.43
CA GLN A 65 -7.42 -3.94 23.58
C GLN A 65 -6.69 -2.96 24.51
N VAL A 66 -6.98 -1.65 24.41
CA VAL A 66 -6.40 -0.65 25.31
C VAL A 66 -6.79 -0.90 26.76
N ASP A 67 -8.02 -1.35 27.02
CA ASP A 67 -8.51 -1.71 28.37
C ASP A 67 -7.76 -2.92 28.97
N ARG A 68 -7.15 -3.78 28.13
CA ARG A 68 -6.34 -4.92 28.58
C ARG A 68 -4.88 -4.51 28.79
N TYR A 69 -4.24 -4.04 27.74
CA TYR A 69 -2.88 -3.48 27.72
C TYR A 69 -2.60 -2.82 26.36
N MET A 70 -1.73 -1.80 26.36
CA MET A 70 -1.32 -1.12 25.13
C MET A 70 -0.12 -1.81 24.49
N HIS A 71 0.97 -1.98 25.22
CA HIS A 71 2.23 -2.50 24.69
C HIS A 71 2.89 -3.47 25.67
N LEU A 72 3.39 -4.57 25.11
CA LEU A 72 4.31 -5.52 25.75
C LEU A 72 5.45 -5.80 24.77
N MET A 73 6.47 -6.51 25.18
CA MET A 73 7.55 -6.95 24.29
C MET A 73 6.96 -7.85 23.18
N VAL A 74 7.02 -7.39 21.92
CA VAL A 74 6.33 -8.04 20.78
C VAL A 74 7.10 -9.20 20.18
N TYR A 75 8.42 -9.14 20.16
CA TYR A 75 9.29 -10.23 19.72
C TYR A 75 10.15 -10.74 20.87
N GLY A 76 10.34 -12.05 20.89
CA GLY A 76 11.09 -12.73 21.91
C GLY A 76 10.23 -13.78 22.62
N GLU A 77 9.82 -13.52 23.84
CA GLU A 77 9.36 -14.57 24.75
C GLU A 77 7.83 -14.58 25.00
N LEU A 78 7.09 -13.53 24.59
CA LEU A 78 5.69 -13.38 24.96
C LEU A 78 4.73 -13.80 23.85
N VAL A 79 3.75 -14.64 24.19
CA VAL A 79 2.62 -14.96 23.29
C VAL A 79 1.49 -13.97 23.55
N GLN A 80 1.13 -13.18 22.53
CA GLN A 80 0.11 -12.15 22.63
C GLN A 80 -1.08 -12.47 21.70
N ALA A 81 -2.27 -12.61 22.29
CA ALA A 81 -3.47 -13.04 21.58
C ALA A 81 -3.83 -12.20 20.33
N PRO A 82 -3.77 -10.84 20.34
CA PRO A 82 -4.09 -10.05 19.14
C PRO A 82 -3.18 -10.38 17.97
N GLN A 83 -1.88 -10.50 18.20
CA GLN A 83 -0.87 -10.79 17.20
C GLN A 83 -1.08 -12.20 16.61
N VAL A 84 -1.25 -13.21 17.47
CA VAL A 84 -1.47 -14.60 17.06
C VAL A 84 -2.77 -14.77 16.28
N ALA A 85 -3.86 -14.16 16.78
CA ALA A 85 -5.16 -14.24 16.12
C ALA A 85 -5.13 -13.59 14.72
N TYR A 86 -4.42 -12.47 14.57
CA TYR A 86 -4.33 -11.81 13.28
C TYR A 86 -3.43 -12.56 12.30
N ALA A 87 -2.26 -13.06 12.76
CA ALA A 87 -1.39 -13.89 11.93
C ALA A 87 -2.14 -15.16 11.43
N LYS A 88 -2.90 -15.83 12.30
CA LYS A 88 -3.75 -16.97 11.94
C LYS A 88 -4.80 -16.59 10.90
N ALA A 89 -5.46 -15.44 11.06
CA ALA A 89 -6.49 -14.99 10.12
C ALA A 89 -5.93 -14.68 8.73
N LEU A 90 -4.76 -14.03 8.66
CA LEU A 90 -4.05 -13.77 7.40
C LEU A 90 -3.65 -15.08 6.71
N ALA A 91 -2.95 -15.96 7.44
CA ALA A 91 -2.48 -17.25 6.92
C ALA A 91 -3.62 -18.13 6.40
N ALA A 92 -4.82 -18.06 7.02
CA ALA A 92 -5.99 -18.84 6.60
C ALA A 92 -6.53 -18.43 5.20
N THR A 93 -6.16 -17.25 4.68
CA THR A 93 -6.58 -16.75 3.36
C THR A 93 -5.48 -16.80 2.32
N LEU A 94 -4.31 -17.28 2.69
CA LEU A 94 -3.13 -17.33 1.83
C LEU A 94 -2.80 -18.78 1.43
N PRO A 95 -2.10 -18.99 0.32
CA PRO A 95 -1.55 -20.30 -0.04
C PRO A 95 -0.65 -20.88 1.05
N ALA A 96 -0.55 -22.22 1.09
CA ALA A 96 0.19 -22.95 2.13
C ALA A 96 1.66 -22.53 2.27
N GLN A 97 2.26 -21.96 1.24
CA GLN A 97 3.62 -21.43 1.26
C GLN A 97 3.76 -20.13 2.06
N LEU A 98 2.67 -19.41 2.33
CA LEU A 98 2.65 -18.11 3.01
C LEU A 98 2.00 -18.24 4.39
N GLN A 99 2.64 -18.98 5.30
CA GLN A 99 2.06 -19.35 6.62
C GLN A 99 2.68 -18.63 7.80
N SER A 100 3.85 -18.01 7.64
CA SER A 100 4.57 -17.36 8.72
C SER A 100 4.56 -15.85 8.53
N VAL A 101 3.99 -15.13 9.49
CA VAL A 101 3.80 -13.68 9.45
C VAL A 101 4.79 -12.99 10.38
N TYR A 102 5.63 -12.12 9.84
CA TYR A 102 6.44 -11.21 10.62
C TYR A 102 5.83 -9.80 10.56
N PHE A 103 5.31 -9.32 11.67
CA PHE A 103 4.75 -7.97 11.76
C PHE A 103 5.84 -6.91 11.98
N THR A 104 5.65 -5.76 11.34
CA THR A 104 6.48 -4.54 11.45
C THR A 104 5.57 -3.33 11.75
N ASN A 105 6.14 -2.12 11.82
CA ASN A 105 5.35 -0.90 12.06
C ASN A 105 4.82 -0.26 10.78
N SER A 106 5.43 -0.58 9.64
CA SER A 106 5.16 0.09 8.36
C SER A 106 5.51 -0.81 7.18
N GLY A 107 5.00 -0.45 5.99
CA GLY A 107 5.36 -1.12 4.74
C GLY A 107 6.84 -1.00 4.40
N THR A 108 7.46 0.16 4.68
CA THR A 108 8.91 0.33 4.45
C THR A 108 9.74 -0.63 5.31
N GLU A 109 9.37 -0.86 6.58
CA GLU A 109 10.02 -1.86 7.43
C GLU A 109 9.77 -3.30 6.95
N ALA A 110 8.59 -3.58 6.38
CA ALA A 110 8.33 -4.87 5.75
C ALA A 110 9.26 -5.11 4.56
N THR A 111 9.51 -4.09 3.73
CA THR A 111 10.47 -4.12 2.63
C THR A 111 11.89 -4.37 3.14
N GLU A 112 12.34 -3.67 4.19
CA GLU A 112 13.64 -3.88 4.83
C GLU A 112 13.80 -5.31 5.36
N GLY A 113 12.75 -5.83 6.02
CA GLY A 113 12.73 -7.19 6.54
C GLY A 113 12.85 -8.24 5.43
N ALA A 114 12.09 -8.07 4.34
CA ALA A 114 12.13 -8.97 3.18
C ALA A 114 13.49 -8.98 2.49
N MET A 115 14.12 -7.80 2.30
CA MET A 115 15.47 -7.71 1.72
C MET A 115 16.51 -8.43 2.58
N LYS A 116 16.45 -8.26 3.91
CA LYS A 116 17.35 -8.96 4.85
C LYS A 116 17.10 -10.47 4.82
N LEU A 117 15.84 -10.89 4.86
CA LEU A 117 15.45 -12.29 4.82
C LEU A 117 15.92 -12.97 3.53
N ALA A 118 15.68 -12.33 2.37
CA ALA A 118 16.07 -12.86 1.07
C ALA A 118 17.59 -13.06 0.95
N LYS A 119 18.37 -12.05 1.33
CA LYS A 119 19.84 -12.13 1.36
C LYS A 119 20.33 -13.24 2.30
N ARG A 120 19.68 -13.37 3.44
CA ARG A 120 20.04 -14.37 4.44
C ARG A 120 19.75 -15.78 3.97
N TYR A 121 18.56 -16.02 3.42
CA TYR A 121 18.12 -17.34 2.97
C TYR A 121 18.88 -17.83 1.74
N THR A 122 19.10 -16.93 0.76
CA THR A 122 19.77 -17.29 -0.49
C THR A 122 21.29 -17.22 -0.44
N GLU A 123 21.86 -16.58 0.58
CA GLU A 123 23.29 -16.22 0.69
C GLU A 123 23.80 -15.38 -0.49
N ARG A 124 22.89 -14.65 -1.16
CA ARG A 124 23.17 -13.78 -2.31
C ARG A 124 22.93 -12.32 -1.96
N THR A 125 23.44 -11.41 -2.79
CA THR A 125 23.39 -9.96 -2.47
C THR A 125 22.64 -9.11 -3.49
N GLU A 126 22.47 -9.60 -4.73
CA GLU A 126 21.84 -8.82 -5.78
C GLU A 126 20.32 -8.78 -5.63
N ILE A 127 19.74 -7.60 -5.85
CA ILE A 127 18.30 -7.36 -5.82
C ILE A 127 17.89 -6.74 -7.16
N LEU A 128 16.87 -7.31 -7.79
CA LEU A 128 16.19 -6.70 -8.92
C LEU A 128 14.94 -5.97 -8.47
N ALA A 129 14.82 -4.70 -8.81
CA ALA A 129 13.64 -3.86 -8.63
C ALA A 129 13.21 -3.29 -9.98
N PHE A 130 12.08 -2.59 -10.01
CA PHE A 130 11.57 -2.03 -11.26
C PHE A 130 11.53 -0.50 -11.22
N LYS A 131 11.70 0.12 -12.39
CA LYS A 131 11.55 1.56 -12.58
C LYS A 131 10.14 1.99 -12.18
N ASP A 132 10.02 3.20 -11.66
CA ASP A 132 8.75 3.79 -11.24
C ASP A 132 8.00 2.99 -10.15
N SER A 133 8.71 2.16 -9.35
CA SER A 133 8.16 1.44 -8.21
C SER A 133 8.36 2.20 -6.90
N TYR A 134 7.43 2.03 -5.96
CA TYR A 134 7.51 2.61 -4.62
C TYR A 134 7.39 1.54 -3.54
N HIS A 135 8.45 1.37 -2.75
CA HIS A 135 8.51 0.36 -1.69
C HIS A 135 8.80 0.93 -0.30
N GLY A 136 8.85 2.26 -0.17
CA GLY A 136 9.12 2.96 1.09
C GLY A 136 10.27 3.96 1.01
N SER A 137 10.49 4.69 2.09
CA SER A 137 11.44 5.82 2.15
C SER A 137 12.54 5.65 3.20
N THR A 138 12.69 4.48 3.85
CA THR A 138 13.89 4.14 4.62
C THR A 138 15.06 3.90 3.68
N GLN A 139 16.29 3.98 4.15
CA GLN A 139 17.49 3.94 3.30
C GLN A 139 17.55 2.68 2.41
N GLY A 140 17.19 1.50 2.95
CA GLY A 140 17.17 0.26 2.17
C GLY A 140 15.97 0.21 1.21
N ALA A 141 14.75 0.54 1.66
CA ALA A 141 13.58 0.59 0.80
C ALA A 141 13.73 1.66 -0.31
N LEU A 142 14.35 2.80 0.00
CA LEU A 142 14.70 3.82 -0.99
C LEU A 142 15.67 3.28 -2.06
N SER A 143 16.53 2.34 -1.68
CA SER A 143 17.47 1.73 -2.63
C SER A 143 16.77 0.92 -3.73
N VAL A 144 15.61 0.35 -3.43
CA VAL A 144 14.78 -0.41 -4.40
C VAL A 144 13.65 0.44 -5.01
N MET A 145 13.48 1.70 -4.61
CA MET A 145 12.57 2.64 -5.26
C MET A 145 13.02 2.90 -6.71
N GLY A 146 12.06 3.01 -7.63
CA GLY A 146 12.33 2.96 -9.06
C GLY A 146 12.69 4.30 -9.74
N ASP A 147 12.76 5.44 -9.03
CA ASP A 147 12.94 6.76 -9.63
C ASP A 147 14.14 7.52 -9.06
N GLU A 148 15.07 7.93 -9.92
CA GLU A 148 16.30 8.65 -9.53
C GLU A 148 16.05 10.04 -8.96
N TYR A 149 15.00 10.75 -9.40
CA TYR A 149 14.66 12.05 -8.84
C TYR A 149 14.47 11.99 -7.32
N TRP A 150 13.85 10.91 -6.83
CA TRP A 150 13.56 10.71 -5.41
C TRP A 150 14.72 10.13 -4.61
N ARG A 151 15.68 9.47 -5.28
CA ARG A 151 16.79 8.75 -4.63
C ARG A 151 18.11 9.51 -4.59
N ASN A 152 18.35 10.35 -5.59
CA ASN A 152 19.68 10.89 -5.86
C ASN A 152 20.25 11.68 -4.68
N ALA A 153 19.41 12.45 -3.97
CA ALA A 153 19.83 13.28 -2.83
C ALA A 153 20.28 12.47 -1.60
N TYR A 154 19.97 11.16 -1.56
CA TYR A 154 20.21 10.31 -0.38
C TYR A 154 21.29 9.25 -0.60
N ARG A 155 22.10 9.41 -1.63
CA ARG A 155 23.25 8.51 -1.88
C ARG A 155 24.35 8.67 -0.84
N PRO A 156 25.14 7.59 -0.48
CA PRO A 156 25.11 6.27 -1.11
C PRO A 156 23.93 5.42 -0.65
N LEU A 157 23.36 4.65 -1.58
CA LEU A 157 22.31 3.66 -1.36
C LEU A 157 22.93 2.25 -1.31
N LEU A 158 22.12 1.22 -1.03
CA LEU A 158 22.58 -0.16 -0.99
C LEU A 158 23.20 -0.57 -2.33
N PRO A 159 24.38 -1.21 -2.32
CA PRO A 159 24.99 -1.76 -3.53
C PRO A 159 24.22 -3.02 -4.00
N GLY A 160 24.43 -3.38 -5.28
CA GLY A 160 23.84 -4.60 -5.85
C GLY A 160 22.35 -4.54 -6.13
N VAL A 161 21.78 -3.33 -6.25
CA VAL A 161 20.38 -3.12 -6.63
C VAL A 161 20.32 -2.68 -8.10
N TRP A 162 19.56 -3.42 -8.89
CA TRP A 162 19.33 -3.17 -10.32
C TRP A 162 17.88 -2.74 -10.56
N HIS A 163 17.66 -1.81 -11.47
CA HIS A 163 16.34 -1.29 -11.81
C HIS A 163 16.06 -1.52 -13.29
N GLU A 164 15.06 -2.35 -13.55
CA GLU A 164 14.66 -2.72 -14.91
C GLU A 164 13.27 -2.17 -15.26
N THR A 165 12.91 -2.21 -16.53
CA THR A 165 11.59 -1.77 -16.96
C THR A 165 10.54 -2.80 -16.56
N TYR A 166 9.50 -2.35 -15.85
CA TYR A 166 8.38 -3.18 -15.45
C TYR A 166 7.60 -3.68 -16.68
N ASN A 167 7.05 -4.87 -16.60
CA ASN A 167 6.31 -5.52 -17.68
C ASN A 167 7.13 -5.69 -18.97
N SER A 168 8.45 -5.86 -18.86
CA SER A 168 9.39 -6.11 -19.97
C SER A 168 10.02 -7.48 -19.86
N TYR A 169 9.93 -8.30 -20.92
CA TYR A 169 10.57 -9.61 -20.96
C TYR A 169 12.10 -9.52 -20.92
N ALA A 170 12.69 -8.46 -21.47
CA ALA A 170 14.13 -8.23 -21.39
C ALA A 170 14.62 -8.05 -19.94
N ALA A 171 13.78 -7.53 -19.06
CA ALA A 171 14.10 -7.40 -17.64
C ALA A 171 14.31 -8.77 -16.95
N LEU A 172 13.64 -9.82 -17.43
CA LEU A 172 13.74 -11.17 -16.86
C LEU A 172 15.13 -11.80 -17.07
N GLU A 173 15.86 -11.40 -18.11
CA GLU A 173 17.21 -11.86 -18.39
C GLU A 173 18.22 -11.41 -17.34
N ARG A 174 17.93 -10.31 -16.61
CA ARG A 174 18.76 -9.82 -15.51
C ARG A 174 18.66 -10.66 -14.24
N ILE A 175 17.66 -11.54 -14.14
CA ILE A 175 17.51 -12.47 -13.03
C ILE A 175 18.48 -13.64 -13.27
N THR A 176 19.48 -13.74 -12.41
CA THR A 176 20.56 -14.74 -12.51
C THR A 176 20.69 -15.56 -11.22
N SER A 177 21.60 -16.52 -11.21
CA SER A 177 21.96 -17.27 -10.00
C SER A 177 22.62 -16.42 -8.90
N GLN A 178 22.93 -15.14 -9.15
CA GLN A 178 23.44 -14.20 -8.15
C GLN A 178 22.31 -13.36 -7.52
N THR A 179 21.10 -13.39 -8.10
CA THR A 179 19.97 -12.63 -7.62
C THR A 179 19.42 -13.27 -6.34
N ALA A 180 19.40 -12.51 -5.25
CA ALA A 180 18.77 -12.92 -3.98
C ALA A 180 17.26 -12.84 -4.08
N MET A 181 16.75 -11.73 -4.62
CA MET A 181 15.32 -11.50 -4.78
C MET A 181 15.00 -10.56 -5.95
N VAL A 182 13.78 -10.69 -6.42
CA VAL A 182 13.12 -9.70 -7.26
C VAL A 182 11.96 -9.10 -6.48
N ILE A 183 11.89 -7.78 -6.39
CA ILE A 183 10.76 -7.08 -5.77
C ILE A 183 9.90 -6.40 -6.83
N ALA A 184 8.59 -6.68 -6.82
CA ALA A 184 7.62 -6.10 -7.74
C ALA A 184 6.32 -5.73 -7.02
N GLU A 185 5.71 -4.61 -7.41
CA GLU A 185 4.31 -4.35 -7.07
C GLU A 185 3.41 -5.24 -7.94
N THR A 186 2.34 -5.81 -7.41
CA THR A 186 1.32 -6.50 -8.22
C THR A 186 0.57 -5.55 -9.16
N VAL A 187 0.50 -4.28 -8.79
CA VAL A 187 0.07 -3.15 -9.61
C VAL A 187 0.97 -1.99 -9.24
N GLN A 188 1.73 -1.42 -10.19
CA GLN A 188 2.49 -0.21 -9.93
C GLN A 188 1.53 0.97 -9.73
N ALA A 189 1.24 1.25 -8.46
CA ALA A 189 0.25 2.25 -8.09
C ALA A 189 0.74 3.66 -8.43
N GLU A 190 1.93 4.02 -7.96
CA GLU A 190 2.46 5.39 -8.09
C GLU A 190 2.83 5.78 -9.53
N LYS A 191 2.90 4.82 -10.46
CA LYS A 191 3.05 5.05 -11.91
C LYS A 191 1.71 5.42 -12.60
N GLY A 192 0.64 5.68 -11.84
CA GLY A 192 -0.69 5.94 -12.38
C GLY A 192 -1.42 4.65 -12.75
N VAL A 193 -1.36 3.67 -11.87
CA VAL A 193 -2.09 2.38 -11.93
C VAL A 193 -1.71 1.56 -13.16
N LEU A 194 -0.45 1.16 -13.22
CA LEU A 194 0.05 0.27 -14.27
C LEU A 194 -0.08 -1.19 -13.84
N LYS A 195 -0.94 -1.93 -14.53
CA LYS A 195 -1.09 -3.39 -14.36
C LYS A 195 -0.11 -4.12 -15.29
N PRO A 196 0.55 -5.18 -14.83
CA PRO A 196 1.35 -6.03 -15.71
C PRO A 196 0.44 -6.98 -16.50
N ASP A 197 0.97 -7.52 -17.59
CA ASP A 197 0.35 -8.63 -18.30
C ASP A 197 0.42 -9.90 -17.45
N VAL A 198 -0.60 -10.75 -17.53
CA VAL A 198 -0.66 -12.02 -16.78
C VAL A 198 0.52 -12.90 -17.17
N GLU A 199 0.76 -13.04 -18.47
CA GLU A 199 1.84 -13.88 -19.03
C GLU A 199 3.22 -13.38 -18.60
N TRP A 200 3.40 -12.07 -18.45
CA TRP A 200 4.66 -11.51 -17.94
C TRP A 200 4.87 -11.84 -16.47
N MET A 201 3.83 -11.75 -15.65
CA MET A 201 3.91 -12.08 -14.23
C MET A 201 4.18 -13.57 -14.00
N GLU A 202 3.56 -14.44 -14.82
CA GLU A 202 3.86 -15.87 -14.83
C GLU A 202 5.32 -16.14 -15.25
N ALA A 203 5.81 -15.47 -16.28
CA ALA A 203 7.19 -15.58 -16.73
C ALA A 203 8.19 -15.08 -15.68
N LEU A 204 7.86 -13.99 -14.96
CA LEU A 204 8.64 -13.49 -13.83
C LEU A 204 8.72 -14.55 -12.72
N ARG A 205 7.59 -15.13 -12.30
CA ARG A 205 7.57 -16.19 -11.28
C ARG A 205 8.42 -17.38 -11.71
N LYS A 206 8.23 -17.85 -12.94
CA LYS A 206 8.97 -18.96 -13.52
C LYS A 206 10.48 -18.69 -13.51
N ARG A 207 10.89 -17.50 -13.98
CA ARG A 207 12.31 -17.12 -14.03
C ARG A 207 12.94 -17.05 -12.64
N CYS A 208 12.25 -16.48 -11.65
CA CYS A 208 12.73 -16.49 -10.27
C CYS A 208 12.96 -17.92 -9.77
N THR A 209 12.02 -18.83 -10.02
CA THR A 209 12.13 -20.24 -9.63
C THR A 209 13.34 -20.93 -10.30
N GLU A 210 13.52 -20.74 -11.61
CA GLU A 210 14.64 -21.32 -12.36
C GLU A 210 16.01 -20.86 -11.85
N MET A 211 16.11 -19.61 -11.42
CA MET A 211 17.36 -19.02 -10.91
C MET A 211 17.52 -19.17 -9.40
N GLY A 212 16.51 -19.68 -8.69
CA GLY A 212 16.51 -19.77 -7.23
C GLY A 212 16.51 -18.40 -6.55
N ALA A 213 15.99 -17.37 -7.21
CA ALA A 213 15.75 -16.05 -6.65
C ALA A 213 14.38 -16.01 -5.97
N LEU A 214 14.25 -15.31 -4.84
CA LEU A 214 12.95 -15.14 -4.18
C LEU A 214 12.12 -14.07 -4.90
N LEU A 215 10.87 -14.38 -5.25
CA LEU A 215 9.91 -13.40 -5.73
C LEU A 215 9.22 -12.74 -4.52
N VAL A 216 9.41 -11.44 -4.38
CA VAL A 216 8.76 -10.60 -3.38
C VAL A 216 7.68 -9.78 -4.07
N LEU A 217 6.42 -9.98 -3.71
CA LEU A 217 5.33 -9.16 -4.21
C LEU A 217 4.89 -8.14 -3.17
N ASP A 218 4.89 -6.89 -3.58
CA ASP A 218 4.43 -5.77 -2.77
C ASP A 218 2.93 -5.54 -3.00
N GLU A 219 2.14 -5.89 -2.00
CA GLU A 219 0.70 -5.64 -1.94
C GLU A 219 0.31 -4.63 -0.86
N ILE A 220 1.27 -3.79 -0.44
CA ILE A 220 1.02 -2.76 0.58
C ILE A 220 -0.12 -1.84 0.16
N GLN A 221 -0.25 -1.52 -1.12
CA GLN A 221 -1.34 -0.71 -1.65
C GLN A 221 -2.43 -1.52 -2.37
N ALA A 222 -2.05 -2.61 -3.05
CA ALA A 222 -2.93 -3.38 -3.93
C ALA A 222 -3.78 -4.44 -3.19
N GLY A 223 -3.37 -4.86 -2.00
CA GLY A 223 -4.05 -5.89 -1.22
C GLY A 223 -5.35 -5.44 -0.54
N PHE A 224 -5.91 -6.32 0.27
CA PHE A 224 -7.11 -6.07 1.10
C PHE A 224 -8.34 -5.64 0.30
N GLY A 225 -8.55 -6.24 -0.87
CA GLY A 225 -9.73 -6.02 -1.69
C GLY A 225 -9.64 -4.82 -2.63
N ARG A 226 -8.60 -3.98 -2.54
CA ARG A 226 -8.45 -2.75 -3.33
C ARG A 226 -8.60 -2.97 -4.83
N THR A 227 -8.05 -4.06 -5.35
CA THR A 227 -8.03 -4.40 -6.78
C THR A 227 -9.17 -5.33 -7.24
N GLY A 228 -10.12 -5.66 -6.35
CA GLY A 228 -11.26 -6.52 -6.65
C GLY A 228 -11.07 -8.00 -6.30
N SER A 229 -9.90 -8.39 -5.81
CA SER A 229 -9.61 -9.67 -5.13
C SER A 229 -9.03 -9.37 -3.75
N LEU A 230 -9.06 -10.32 -2.82
CA LEU A 230 -8.48 -10.11 -1.48
C LEU A 230 -7.00 -9.81 -1.59
N TRP A 231 -6.29 -10.62 -2.36
CA TRP A 231 -4.88 -10.44 -2.71
C TRP A 231 -4.77 -10.23 -4.22
N ALA A 232 -4.05 -9.20 -4.65
CA ALA A 232 -3.96 -8.85 -6.06
C ALA A 232 -3.21 -9.93 -6.88
N PHE A 233 -2.24 -10.64 -6.29
CA PHE A 233 -1.50 -11.71 -6.97
C PHE A 233 -2.39 -12.88 -7.42
N GLU A 234 -3.56 -13.08 -6.79
CA GLU A 234 -4.53 -14.10 -7.19
C GLU A 234 -4.99 -13.92 -8.65
N GLN A 235 -5.01 -12.67 -9.14
CA GLN A 235 -5.41 -12.34 -10.51
C GLN A 235 -4.42 -12.83 -11.57
N TYR A 236 -3.20 -13.16 -11.15
CA TYR A 236 -2.11 -13.62 -12.04
C TYR A 236 -1.84 -15.13 -11.92
N GLY A 237 -2.57 -15.85 -11.06
CA GLY A 237 -2.40 -17.29 -10.88
C GLY A 237 -1.03 -17.71 -10.33
N ILE A 238 -0.29 -16.81 -9.71
CA ILE A 238 1.05 -17.06 -9.15
C ILE A 238 1.06 -16.94 -7.63
N VAL A 239 2.10 -17.49 -7.00
CA VAL A 239 2.34 -17.34 -5.56
C VAL A 239 3.75 -16.78 -5.34
N PRO A 240 3.93 -15.67 -4.61
CA PRO A 240 5.26 -15.17 -4.26
C PRO A 240 5.92 -16.01 -3.17
N ASP A 241 7.23 -15.87 -3.04
CA ASP A 241 7.98 -16.44 -1.90
C ASP A 241 7.83 -15.58 -0.66
N ILE A 242 7.73 -14.24 -0.85
CA ILE A 242 7.50 -13.27 0.22
C ILE A 242 6.40 -12.31 -0.23
N LEU A 243 5.41 -12.09 0.63
CA LEU A 243 4.34 -11.10 0.43
C LEU A 243 4.52 -9.93 1.39
N LEU A 244 4.54 -8.70 0.88
CA LEU A 244 4.60 -7.48 1.68
C LEU A 244 3.21 -6.89 1.86
N LEU A 245 2.87 -6.55 3.10
CA LEU A 245 1.61 -5.94 3.49
C LEU A 245 1.84 -4.69 4.35
N GLY A 246 0.91 -3.75 4.26
CA GLY A 246 0.90 -2.52 5.04
C GLY A 246 -0.44 -1.79 4.90
N LYS A 247 -0.47 -0.49 5.13
CA LYS A 247 -1.65 0.37 4.91
C LYS A 247 -2.94 -0.23 5.50
N ALA A 248 -3.82 -0.80 4.66
CA ALA A 248 -5.08 -1.40 5.09
C ALA A 248 -4.92 -2.56 6.09
N LEU A 249 -3.74 -3.18 6.15
CA LEU A 249 -3.38 -4.18 7.17
C LEU A 249 -3.66 -3.67 8.58
N GLY A 250 -3.40 -2.41 8.87
CA GLY A 250 -3.56 -1.83 10.20
C GLY A 250 -5.00 -1.39 10.55
N GLY A 251 -5.91 -1.35 9.57
CA GLY A 251 -7.28 -0.85 9.80
C GLY A 251 -7.33 0.61 10.27
N GLY A 252 -6.35 1.42 9.85
CA GLY A 252 -6.15 2.81 10.28
C GLY A 252 -5.04 3.00 11.31
N MET A 253 -4.51 1.93 11.89
CA MET A 253 -3.36 1.95 12.80
C MET A 253 -2.06 1.62 12.06
N PRO A 254 -0.89 2.13 12.51
CA PRO A 254 0.40 1.76 11.94
C PRO A 254 0.66 0.26 12.06
N LEU A 255 0.83 -0.43 10.94
CA LEU A 255 1.18 -1.84 10.89
C LEU A 255 1.73 -2.18 9.50
N GLY A 256 2.77 -2.99 9.46
CA GLY A 256 3.31 -3.63 8.28
C GLY A 256 3.50 -5.12 8.55
N ALA A 257 3.73 -5.89 7.50
CA ALA A 257 4.13 -7.28 7.61
C ALA A 257 4.85 -7.77 6.36
N PHE A 258 5.74 -8.74 6.52
CA PHE A 258 6.17 -9.60 5.44
C PHE A 258 5.81 -11.05 5.81
N ILE A 259 5.32 -11.79 4.84
CA ILE A 259 4.79 -13.15 5.03
C ILE A 259 5.53 -14.10 4.10
N SER A 260 5.94 -15.25 4.61
CA SER A 260 6.68 -16.25 3.83
C SER A 260 6.40 -17.65 4.38
N SER A 261 7.10 -18.65 3.83
CA SER A 261 7.09 -19.99 4.41
C SER A 261 7.84 -20.03 5.74
N SER A 262 7.50 -20.98 6.59
CA SER A 262 8.24 -21.21 7.85
C SER A 262 9.71 -21.53 7.60
N GLU A 263 10.02 -22.25 6.50
CA GLU A 263 11.39 -22.57 6.09
C GLU A 263 12.21 -21.32 5.84
N ILE A 264 11.72 -20.40 5.00
CA ILE A 264 12.41 -19.15 4.68
C ILE A 264 12.55 -18.29 5.94
N MET A 265 11.47 -18.17 6.75
CA MET A 265 11.46 -17.35 7.98
C MET A 265 12.43 -17.84 9.04
N GLN A 266 12.75 -19.14 9.09
CA GLN A 266 13.79 -19.67 9.99
C GLN A 266 15.14 -19.02 9.78
N GLY A 267 15.43 -18.44 8.60
CA GLY A 267 16.62 -17.65 8.35
C GLY A 267 16.81 -16.46 9.32
N LEU A 268 15.77 -16.02 10.03
CA LEU A 268 15.86 -14.93 11.02
C LEU A 268 16.11 -15.41 12.46
N THR A 269 16.10 -16.73 12.73
CA THR A 269 16.14 -17.29 14.10
C THR A 269 17.53 -17.55 14.63
N ASP A 270 18.54 -17.59 13.75
CA ASP A 270 19.90 -17.99 14.10
C ASP A 270 20.96 -17.13 13.36
N HIS A 271 22.19 -17.14 13.81
CA HIS A 271 23.39 -16.53 13.21
C HIS A 271 23.25 -15.07 12.71
N PRO A 272 22.88 -14.09 13.53
CA PRO A 272 22.71 -14.13 14.97
C PRO A 272 21.27 -14.36 15.40
N VAL A 273 21.08 -14.97 16.56
CA VAL A 273 19.80 -14.96 17.28
C VAL A 273 19.35 -13.51 17.48
N LEU A 274 18.07 -13.22 17.27
CA LEU A 274 17.51 -11.86 17.33
C LEU A 274 18.12 -10.89 16.33
N GLY A 275 18.64 -11.38 15.20
CA GLY A 275 19.29 -10.56 14.18
C GLY A 275 18.35 -9.62 13.41
N HIS A 276 17.04 -9.80 13.54
CA HIS A 276 16.01 -8.89 13.05
C HIS A 276 14.88 -8.79 14.05
N ILE A 277 14.82 -7.69 14.80
CA ILE A 277 13.81 -7.42 15.83
C ILE A 277 13.28 -6.01 15.68
N THR A 278 12.11 -5.76 16.23
CA THR A 278 11.47 -4.43 16.29
C THR A 278 10.77 -4.28 17.64
N THR A 279 10.79 -3.08 18.20
CA THR A 279 10.15 -2.79 19.49
C THR A 279 8.62 -2.81 19.38
N PHE A 280 8.05 -2.30 18.30
CA PHE A 280 6.62 -2.10 18.15
C PHE A 280 5.96 -2.89 17.01
N GLY A 281 6.71 -3.63 16.21
CA GLY A 281 6.16 -4.43 15.10
C GLY A 281 5.21 -5.52 15.62
N GLY A 282 3.97 -5.49 15.15
CA GLY A 282 2.91 -6.34 15.71
C GLY A 282 2.34 -5.80 17.01
N HIS A 283 2.35 -4.46 17.21
CA HIS A 283 1.75 -3.81 18.37
C HIS A 283 0.33 -4.32 18.63
N PRO A 284 -0.01 -4.72 19.87
CA PRO A 284 -1.29 -5.37 20.18
C PRO A 284 -2.52 -4.58 19.76
N VAL A 285 -2.51 -3.25 19.95
CA VAL A 285 -3.62 -2.37 19.54
C VAL A 285 -3.74 -2.32 18.02
N SER A 286 -2.62 -2.24 17.31
CA SER A 286 -2.61 -2.24 15.83
C SER A 286 -3.07 -3.59 15.27
N CYS A 287 -2.65 -4.71 15.88
CA CYS A 287 -3.11 -6.04 15.48
C CYS A 287 -4.61 -6.24 15.74
N ALA A 288 -5.13 -5.72 16.86
CA ALA A 288 -6.56 -5.79 17.18
C ALA A 288 -7.39 -4.97 16.15
N ALA A 289 -6.94 -3.76 15.83
CA ALA A 289 -7.55 -2.91 14.81
C ALA A 289 -7.52 -3.58 13.43
N GLY A 290 -6.33 -4.08 13.02
CA GLY A 290 -6.13 -4.75 11.74
C GLY A 290 -7.00 -6.00 11.59
N LEU A 291 -7.06 -6.85 12.62
CA LEU A 291 -7.91 -8.04 12.62
C LEU A 291 -9.40 -7.68 12.49
N ALA A 292 -9.86 -6.65 13.20
CA ALA A 292 -11.24 -6.20 13.08
C ALA A 292 -11.57 -5.68 11.68
N SER A 293 -10.69 -4.84 11.10
CA SER A 293 -10.80 -4.36 9.72
C SER A 293 -10.78 -5.52 8.71
N PHE A 294 -9.85 -6.47 8.88
CA PHE A 294 -9.74 -7.65 8.01
C PHE A 294 -11.03 -8.49 8.00
N LYS A 295 -11.64 -8.71 9.18
CA LYS A 295 -12.92 -9.40 9.27
C LYS A 295 -14.05 -8.66 8.56
N VAL A 296 -14.09 -7.33 8.63
CA VAL A 296 -15.08 -6.53 7.89
C VAL A 296 -14.90 -6.70 6.38
N ILE A 297 -13.66 -6.68 5.90
CA ILE A 297 -13.34 -6.85 4.48
C ILE A 297 -13.71 -8.25 3.99
N THR A 298 -13.37 -9.30 4.75
CA THR A 298 -13.51 -10.70 4.31
C THR A 298 -14.91 -11.29 4.52
N ASN A 299 -15.65 -10.83 5.53
CA ASN A 299 -16.98 -11.38 5.86
C ASN A 299 -18.13 -10.67 5.16
N GLY A 300 -17.86 -9.54 4.48
CA GLY A 300 -18.85 -8.71 3.80
C GLY A 300 -18.87 -8.88 2.28
N SER A 301 -19.65 -8.01 1.63
CA SER A 301 -19.73 -7.92 0.16
C SER A 301 -18.69 -6.94 -0.43
N LEU A 302 -17.88 -6.29 0.40
CA LEU A 302 -17.04 -5.16 -0.03
C LEU A 302 -16.18 -5.48 -1.25
N ILE A 303 -15.47 -6.61 -1.23
CA ILE A 303 -14.60 -7.02 -2.34
C ILE A 303 -15.41 -7.29 -3.62
N LYS A 304 -16.59 -7.92 -3.48
CA LYS A 304 -17.47 -8.26 -4.62
C LYS A 304 -17.95 -7.02 -5.36
N ASP A 305 -18.15 -5.92 -4.65
CA ASP A 305 -18.65 -4.66 -5.21
C ASP A 305 -17.56 -3.80 -5.85
N VAL A 306 -16.27 -4.07 -5.58
CA VAL A 306 -15.16 -3.23 -6.04
C VAL A 306 -15.14 -3.06 -7.55
N ASN A 307 -15.24 -4.17 -8.31
CA ASN A 307 -15.19 -4.11 -9.76
C ASN A 307 -16.44 -3.40 -10.35
N ARG A 308 -17.62 -3.61 -9.78
CA ARG A 308 -18.85 -2.90 -10.18
C ARG A 308 -18.71 -1.39 -9.95
N LYS A 309 -18.25 -0.98 -8.78
CA LYS A 309 -18.00 0.43 -8.44
C LYS A 309 -16.92 1.05 -9.33
N SER A 310 -15.86 0.30 -9.62
CA SER A 310 -14.81 0.71 -10.56
C SER A 310 -15.38 0.96 -11.95
N SER A 311 -16.27 0.09 -12.45
CA SER A 311 -16.91 0.26 -13.76
C SER A 311 -17.72 1.56 -13.85
N ILE A 312 -18.38 2.00 -12.78
CA ILE A 312 -19.13 3.28 -12.78
C ILE A 312 -18.16 4.44 -13.05
N PHE A 313 -17.01 4.50 -12.37
CA PHE A 313 -15.98 5.52 -12.65
C PHE A 313 -15.46 5.44 -14.08
N MET A 314 -15.14 4.23 -14.57
CA MET A 314 -14.58 4.02 -15.91
C MET A 314 -15.54 4.39 -17.03
N GLU A 315 -16.83 4.17 -16.84
CA GLU A 315 -17.86 4.46 -17.83
C GLU A 315 -18.24 5.93 -17.87
N GLN A 316 -18.23 6.62 -16.73
CA GLN A 316 -18.78 7.97 -16.60
C GLN A 316 -17.69 9.07 -16.60
N LEU A 317 -16.43 8.79 -16.24
CA LEU A 317 -15.35 9.77 -16.34
C LEU A 317 -14.91 9.99 -17.77
N LYS A 318 -15.76 10.69 -18.57
CA LYS A 318 -15.54 10.99 -19.97
C LYS A 318 -15.56 12.50 -20.20
N HIS A 319 -14.43 13.03 -20.63
CA HIS A 319 -14.30 14.44 -21.00
C HIS A 319 -13.20 14.59 -22.08
N PRO A 320 -13.29 15.53 -23.05
CA PRO A 320 -12.28 15.70 -24.10
C PRO A 320 -10.84 15.93 -23.61
N ARG A 321 -10.67 16.46 -22.39
CA ARG A 321 -9.35 16.66 -21.77
C ARG A 321 -8.81 15.44 -21.02
N ILE A 322 -9.63 14.44 -20.74
CA ILE A 322 -9.18 13.18 -20.14
C ILE A 322 -8.52 12.34 -21.24
N ARG A 323 -7.23 12.08 -21.12
CA ARG A 323 -6.46 11.26 -22.07
C ARG A 323 -6.68 9.78 -21.90
N ALA A 324 -6.73 9.34 -20.65
CA ALA A 324 -6.98 7.94 -20.28
C ALA A 324 -7.53 7.82 -18.86
N VAL A 325 -8.30 6.77 -18.62
CA VAL A 325 -8.66 6.33 -17.28
C VAL A 325 -8.17 4.89 -17.13
N ARG A 326 -7.31 4.64 -16.15
CA ARG A 326 -6.80 3.30 -15.81
C ARG A 326 -7.30 2.89 -14.45
N ALA A 327 -7.63 1.60 -14.29
CA ALA A 327 -8.15 1.09 -13.03
C ALA A 327 -7.62 -0.32 -12.71
N ALA A 328 -7.39 -0.55 -11.44
CA ALA A 328 -7.25 -1.86 -10.82
C ALA A 328 -8.21 -1.88 -9.61
N GLY A 329 -9.46 -2.30 -9.85
CA GLY A 329 -10.54 -2.14 -8.88
C GLY A 329 -10.75 -0.67 -8.52
N LEU A 330 -10.82 -0.34 -7.23
CA LEU A 330 -10.94 1.04 -6.73
C LEU A 330 -9.57 1.72 -6.49
N LEU A 331 -8.60 1.42 -7.29
CA LEU A 331 -7.38 2.19 -7.48
C LEU A 331 -7.40 2.69 -8.92
N ILE A 332 -7.66 3.99 -9.13
CA ILE A 332 -7.98 4.56 -10.44
C ILE A 332 -7.12 5.80 -10.67
N ALA A 333 -6.59 5.92 -11.89
CA ALA A 333 -5.84 7.07 -12.37
C ALA A 333 -6.57 7.72 -13.54
N VAL A 334 -6.82 9.02 -13.44
CA VAL A 334 -7.40 9.84 -14.53
C VAL A 334 -6.30 10.72 -15.10
N GLU A 335 -5.89 10.46 -16.34
CA GLU A 335 -4.73 11.09 -16.97
C GLU A 335 -5.12 12.37 -17.71
N PHE A 336 -4.37 13.45 -17.46
CA PHE A 336 -4.46 14.74 -18.13
C PHE A 336 -3.19 15.05 -18.92
N ALA A 337 -3.14 16.22 -19.57
CA ALA A 337 -2.04 16.59 -20.44
C ALA A 337 -0.74 16.89 -19.68
N SER A 338 -0.82 17.46 -18.48
CA SER A 338 0.34 17.85 -17.67
C SER A 338 0.01 17.87 -16.17
N PHE A 339 1.05 17.99 -15.34
CA PHE A 339 0.90 18.20 -13.91
C PHE A 339 0.15 19.51 -13.59
N GLU A 340 0.46 20.58 -14.29
CA GLU A 340 -0.15 21.90 -14.07
C GLU A 340 -1.66 21.87 -14.33
N GLU A 341 -2.10 21.13 -15.35
CA GLU A 341 -3.52 20.92 -15.63
C GLU A 341 -4.17 20.08 -14.52
N ASN A 342 -3.57 18.93 -14.20
CA ASN A 342 -4.06 18.05 -13.14
C ASN A 342 -4.15 18.79 -11.78
N LYS A 343 -3.12 19.57 -11.45
CA LYS A 343 -3.09 20.34 -10.19
C LYS A 343 -4.23 21.36 -10.10
N LYS A 344 -4.55 22.06 -11.19
CA LYS A 344 -5.71 22.99 -11.22
C LYS A 344 -7.03 22.26 -11.02
N ILE A 345 -7.18 21.08 -11.62
CA ILE A 345 -8.37 20.23 -11.45
C ILE A 345 -8.48 19.75 -10.01
N ILE A 346 -7.38 19.27 -9.41
CA ILE A 346 -7.35 18.86 -8.00
C ILE A 346 -7.74 20.01 -7.07
N ASP A 347 -7.22 21.22 -7.30
CA ASP A 347 -7.55 22.40 -6.49
C ASP A 347 -9.04 22.77 -6.62
N ALA A 348 -9.62 22.65 -7.82
CA ALA A 348 -11.04 22.87 -8.05
C ALA A 348 -11.89 21.77 -7.37
N CYS A 349 -11.47 20.49 -7.40
CA CYS A 349 -12.09 19.40 -6.67
C CYS A 349 -12.11 19.68 -5.16
N LEU A 350 -10.97 20.08 -4.60
CA LEU A 350 -10.86 20.43 -3.17
C LEU A 350 -11.79 21.60 -2.78
N ALA A 351 -11.91 22.61 -3.65
CA ALA A 351 -12.83 23.72 -3.43
C ALA A 351 -14.28 23.25 -3.36
N ARG A 352 -14.65 22.23 -4.16
CA ARG A 352 -15.99 21.61 -4.24
C ARG A 352 -16.22 20.51 -3.19
N GLY A 353 -15.26 20.27 -2.28
CA GLY A 353 -15.40 19.25 -1.23
C GLY A 353 -15.06 17.81 -1.70
N ILE A 354 -14.30 17.65 -2.77
CA ILE A 354 -13.76 16.36 -3.20
C ILE A 354 -12.28 16.32 -2.85
N PHE A 355 -11.90 15.45 -1.92
CA PHE A 355 -10.50 15.29 -1.51
C PHE A 355 -9.80 14.27 -2.40
N THR A 356 -8.87 14.74 -3.23
CA THR A 356 -8.08 13.95 -4.17
C THR A 356 -6.66 14.52 -4.28
N ASP A 357 -5.73 13.75 -4.88
CA ASP A 357 -4.35 14.14 -5.10
C ASP A 357 -3.80 13.55 -6.43
N TRP A 358 -2.48 13.46 -6.57
CA TRP A 358 -1.78 12.91 -7.74
C TRP A 358 -0.87 11.74 -7.33
N PHE A 359 -0.41 10.96 -8.31
CA PHE A 359 0.56 9.90 -8.12
C PHE A 359 2.00 10.41 -8.19
N LEU A 360 2.90 9.86 -7.36
CA LEU A 360 4.29 10.34 -7.25
C LEU A 360 5.07 10.30 -8.57
N PHE A 361 4.93 9.20 -9.33
CA PHE A 361 5.64 9.00 -10.60
C PHE A 361 4.76 9.26 -11.84
N ALA A 362 3.53 9.69 -11.63
CA ALA A 362 2.59 10.11 -12.66
C ALA A 362 1.82 11.37 -12.20
N PRO A 363 2.50 12.50 -11.97
CA PRO A 363 1.86 13.68 -11.39
C PRO A 363 0.79 14.32 -12.28
N HIS A 364 0.76 13.99 -13.57
CA HIS A 364 -0.30 14.35 -14.50
C HIS A 364 -1.57 13.51 -14.38
N CYS A 365 -1.61 12.55 -13.46
CA CYS A 365 -2.77 11.71 -13.18
C CYS A 365 -3.42 12.08 -11.84
N LEU A 366 -4.73 12.34 -11.84
CA LEU A 366 -5.55 12.46 -10.64
C LEU A 366 -5.81 11.07 -10.08
N ARG A 367 -5.65 10.92 -8.76
CA ARG A 367 -5.86 9.66 -8.03
C ARG A 367 -7.29 9.55 -7.51
N ILE A 368 -7.88 8.37 -7.70
CA ILE A 368 -9.12 7.96 -7.05
C ILE A 368 -8.87 6.62 -6.37
N ALA A 369 -8.84 6.60 -5.04
CA ALA A 369 -8.64 5.41 -4.22
C ALA A 369 -9.49 5.46 -2.93
N PRO A 370 -10.83 5.62 -3.04
CA PRO A 370 -11.73 5.83 -1.92
C PRO A 370 -11.74 4.60 -0.99
N PRO A 371 -12.24 4.74 0.24
CA PRO A 371 -12.64 3.57 1.04
C PRO A 371 -13.57 2.64 0.26
N LEU A 372 -13.47 1.32 0.44
CA LEU A 372 -14.28 0.34 -0.30
C LEU A 372 -15.78 0.43 0.03
N VAL A 373 -16.10 1.08 1.14
CA VAL A 373 -17.47 1.35 1.60
C VAL A 373 -18.17 2.47 0.84
N ILE A 374 -17.47 3.18 -0.05
CA ILE A 374 -18.07 4.26 -0.87
C ILE A 374 -19.36 3.80 -1.52
N THR A 375 -20.41 4.63 -1.46
CA THR A 375 -21.70 4.32 -2.06
C THR A 375 -21.77 4.73 -3.53
N ASP A 376 -22.78 4.23 -4.25
CA ASP A 376 -23.00 4.63 -5.65
C ASP A 376 -23.34 6.12 -5.76
N ASP A 377 -24.10 6.67 -4.80
CA ASP A 377 -24.41 8.11 -4.74
C ASP A 377 -23.14 8.94 -4.52
N ASP A 378 -22.23 8.49 -3.64
CA ASP A 378 -20.92 9.15 -3.44
C ASP A 378 -20.09 9.09 -4.73
N ILE A 379 -20.13 7.99 -5.45
CA ILE A 379 -19.39 7.83 -6.72
C ILE A 379 -19.96 8.80 -7.77
N CYS A 380 -21.29 8.87 -7.93
CA CYS A 380 -21.93 9.82 -8.86
C CYS A 380 -21.58 11.26 -8.50
N HIS A 381 -21.67 11.61 -7.20
CA HIS A 381 -21.31 12.94 -6.70
C HIS A 381 -19.83 13.28 -6.97
N ALA A 382 -18.92 12.30 -6.77
CA ALA A 382 -17.49 12.50 -7.06
C ALA A 382 -17.26 12.75 -8.55
N ILE A 383 -17.87 11.96 -9.42
CA ILE A 383 -17.74 12.07 -10.89
C ILE A 383 -18.24 13.42 -11.38
N GLU A 384 -19.44 13.86 -10.97
CA GLU A 384 -19.99 15.16 -11.33
C GLU A 384 -19.02 16.30 -10.95
N ASN A 385 -18.55 16.31 -9.71
CA ASN A 385 -17.66 17.37 -9.26
C ASN A 385 -16.26 17.31 -9.91
N ILE A 386 -15.73 16.13 -10.22
CA ILE A 386 -14.47 16.01 -10.99
C ILE A 386 -14.67 16.56 -12.39
N LEU A 387 -15.74 16.18 -13.10
CA LEU A 387 -16.02 16.68 -14.46
C LEU A 387 -16.24 18.19 -14.48
N ASP A 388 -16.99 18.74 -13.52
CA ASP A 388 -17.21 20.17 -13.33
C ASP A 388 -15.94 20.96 -12.93
N SER A 389 -14.89 20.26 -12.54
CA SER A 389 -13.57 20.82 -12.21
C SER A 389 -12.63 20.86 -13.40
N ILE A 390 -13.02 20.32 -14.55
CA ILE A 390 -12.23 20.32 -15.79
C ILE A 390 -12.61 21.57 -16.61
N PHE A 391 -11.67 22.51 -16.79
CA PHE A 391 -11.88 23.80 -17.43
C PHE A 391 -11.74 23.75 -18.97
#